data_61aede27754fa58c4be7ab1e05854107
#
_entry.id   61aede27754fa58c4be7ab1e05854107
#
_cell.length_a   1.000
_cell.length_b   1.000
_cell.length_c   1.000
_cell.angle_alpha   90.00
_cell.angle_beta   90.00
_cell.angle_gamma   90.00
#
_symmetry.space_group_name_H-M   'P 1'
#
loop_
_entity.id
_entity.type
_entity.pdbx_description
1 polymer ?
#
loop_
_entity_poly.entity_id
_entity_poly.type
_entity_poly.pdbx_seq_one_letter_code
_entity_poly.pdbx_strand_id
1 'polypeptide(L)'
;MCTKNPLKFWFLGSYLSPKFKSSLPHLSQQWNFSYELVSYKWPTWLHAQTEKQRIIWAYKILFLDVLFPLSVKRVIFVDADQVVRADLKELVEMDLQGRPLAYTPFCDSRKEMDGFRFWKSGYWHDHLKGKPYHISALYVIDLHRYRQVAAGDAFRYQYAMLSRDPNSLSNLDQDLPNFAQHQVPIFALPQEWLWCE
;
A
#
# COMPACT_ATOMS: atom_id res chain seq x y z
N MET A 1 -1.56 -7.34 -22.28
CA MET A 1 -1.78 -6.35 -21.20
C MET A 1 -3.25 -6.01 -21.15
N CYS A 2 -3.82 -5.87 -19.95
CA CYS A 2 -5.24 -5.52 -19.77
C CYS A 2 -5.54 -4.04 -20.03
N THR A 3 -4.53 -3.19 -20.18
CA THR A 3 -4.71 -1.77 -20.50
C THR A 3 -4.07 -1.39 -21.83
N LYS A 4 -4.68 -0.43 -22.54
CA LYS A 4 -4.10 0.27 -23.70
C LYS A 4 -3.49 1.63 -23.32
N ASN A 5 -3.61 2.02 -22.06
CA ASN A 5 -3.09 3.29 -21.55
C ASN A 5 -1.59 3.18 -21.27
N PRO A 6 -0.83 4.30 -21.42
CA PRO A 6 0.56 4.32 -21.05
C PRO A 6 0.75 3.98 -19.57
N LEU A 7 1.72 3.11 -19.27
CA LEU A 7 2.08 2.73 -17.91
C LEU A 7 3.41 3.36 -17.53
N LYS A 8 3.49 3.88 -16.30
CA LYS A 8 4.73 4.30 -15.70
C LYS A 8 4.91 3.56 -14.37
N PHE A 9 6.00 2.80 -14.27
CA PHE A 9 6.34 2.08 -13.05
C PHE A 9 7.31 2.87 -12.18
N TRP A 10 7.09 2.82 -10.87
CA TRP A 10 7.94 3.41 -9.85
C TRP A 10 8.53 2.28 -9.02
N PHE A 11 9.84 2.12 -9.05
CA PHE A 11 10.51 1.05 -8.32
C PHE A 11 11.34 1.61 -7.17
N LEU A 12 11.29 0.94 -6.01
CA LEU A 12 12.19 1.22 -4.89
C LEU A 12 13.62 0.75 -5.24
N GLY A 13 14.42 1.67 -5.77
CA GLY A 13 15.74 1.39 -6.34
C GLY A 13 16.72 0.75 -5.35
N SER A 14 16.63 1.07 -4.05
CA SER A 14 17.55 0.55 -3.02
C SER A 14 17.43 -0.96 -2.79
N TYR A 15 16.32 -1.57 -3.17
CA TYR A 15 16.02 -3.00 -2.89
C TYR A 15 16.05 -3.89 -4.13
N LEU A 16 16.27 -3.31 -5.30
CA LEU A 16 16.39 -4.06 -6.55
C LEU A 16 17.82 -4.61 -6.73
N SER A 17 17.92 -5.83 -7.25
CA SER A 17 19.21 -6.40 -7.61
C SER A 17 19.85 -5.63 -8.78
N PRO A 18 21.19 -5.56 -8.87
CA PRO A 18 21.86 -4.96 -10.01
C PRO A 18 21.42 -5.59 -11.35
N LYS A 19 21.25 -6.91 -11.38
CA LYS A 19 20.77 -7.63 -12.57
C LYS A 19 19.39 -7.17 -13.02
N PHE A 20 18.44 -6.98 -12.08
CA PHE A 20 17.11 -6.49 -12.44
C PHE A 20 17.18 -5.03 -12.93
N LYS A 21 17.96 -4.18 -12.27
CA LYS A 21 18.14 -2.78 -12.71
C LYS A 21 18.70 -2.70 -14.15
N SER A 22 19.66 -3.54 -14.48
CA SER A 22 20.25 -3.58 -15.83
C SER A 22 19.29 -4.12 -16.90
N SER A 23 18.29 -4.94 -16.51
CA SER A 23 17.27 -5.44 -17.44
C SER A 23 16.12 -4.45 -17.70
N LEU A 24 15.90 -3.46 -16.82
CA LEU A 24 14.77 -2.52 -16.93
C LEU A 24 14.68 -1.79 -18.27
N PRO A 25 15.78 -1.25 -18.87
CA PRO A 25 15.70 -0.60 -20.17
C PRO A 25 15.15 -1.52 -21.26
N HIS A 26 15.63 -2.77 -21.29
CA HIS A 26 15.17 -3.77 -22.25
C HIS A 26 13.69 -4.14 -22.02
N LEU A 27 13.28 -4.40 -20.79
CA LEU A 27 11.89 -4.70 -20.43
C LEU A 27 10.96 -3.53 -20.77
N SER A 28 11.38 -2.30 -20.49
CA SER A 28 10.64 -1.07 -20.80
C SER A 28 10.38 -0.96 -22.29
N GLN A 29 11.39 -1.20 -23.12
CA GLN A 29 11.26 -1.18 -24.57
C GLN A 29 10.39 -2.33 -25.08
N GLN A 30 10.60 -3.56 -24.60
CA GLN A 30 9.86 -4.74 -25.02
C GLN A 30 8.37 -4.64 -24.71
N TRP A 31 8.01 -4.09 -23.56
CA TRP A 31 6.63 -4.04 -23.07
C TRP A 31 5.99 -2.65 -23.13
N ASN A 32 6.68 -1.68 -23.73
CA ASN A 32 6.21 -0.32 -23.93
C ASN A 32 5.67 0.35 -22.65
N PHE A 33 6.52 0.43 -21.64
CA PHE A 33 6.22 1.18 -20.41
C PHE A 33 7.38 2.13 -20.07
N SER A 34 7.10 3.19 -19.34
CA SER A 34 8.13 4.03 -18.73
C SER A 34 8.38 3.63 -17.27
N TYR A 35 9.55 3.94 -16.75
CA TYR A 35 9.86 3.66 -15.34
C TYR A 35 10.74 4.73 -14.72
N GLU A 36 10.67 4.84 -13.40
CA GLU A 36 11.61 5.59 -12.59
C GLU A 36 12.04 4.78 -11.37
N LEU A 37 13.27 5.00 -10.94
CA LEU A 37 13.79 4.46 -9.68
C LEU A 37 13.68 5.54 -8.61
N VAL A 38 12.91 5.25 -7.56
CA VAL A 38 12.80 6.13 -6.40
C VAL A 38 13.63 5.58 -5.26
N SER A 39 14.22 6.48 -4.48
CA SER A 39 14.95 6.15 -3.28
C SER A 39 14.71 7.22 -2.22
N TYR A 40 14.66 6.79 -0.99
CA TYR A 40 14.54 7.68 0.16
C TYR A 40 15.41 7.14 1.28
N LYS A 41 16.17 8.00 1.93
CA LYS A 41 16.99 7.60 3.06
C LYS A 41 16.12 7.54 4.31
N TRP A 42 16.18 6.43 5.03
CA TRP A 42 15.45 6.29 6.29
C TRP A 42 15.83 7.43 7.25
N PRO A 43 14.87 8.18 7.78
CA PRO A 43 15.15 9.28 8.69
C PRO A 43 15.76 8.78 10.00
N THR A 44 16.78 9.47 10.51
CA THR A 44 17.48 9.08 11.74
C THR A 44 16.60 9.19 12.99
N TRP A 45 15.57 10.01 12.95
CA TRP A 45 14.63 10.19 14.05
C TRP A 45 13.52 9.13 14.10
N LEU A 46 13.33 8.36 13.03
CA LEU A 46 12.29 7.32 12.98
C LEU A 46 12.90 5.97 13.37
N HIS A 47 12.19 5.24 14.24
CA HIS A 47 12.62 3.90 14.68
C HIS A 47 12.98 3.01 13.49
N ALA A 48 14.21 2.53 13.43
CA ALA A 48 14.72 1.75 12.32
C ALA A 48 14.22 0.29 12.40
N GLN A 49 13.96 -0.31 11.24
CA GLN A 49 13.78 -1.74 11.09
C GLN A 49 15.12 -2.40 10.74
N THR A 50 15.34 -3.59 11.24
CA THR A 50 16.57 -4.37 10.98
C THR A 50 16.36 -5.45 9.93
N GLU A 51 15.15 -6.01 9.84
CA GLU A 51 14.80 -7.04 8.86
C GLU A 51 14.47 -6.42 7.51
N LYS A 52 15.11 -6.93 6.46
CA LYS A 52 14.95 -6.42 5.09
C LYS A 52 13.48 -6.37 4.63
N GLN A 53 12.71 -7.41 4.94
CA GLN A 53 11.30 -7.47 4.55
C GLN A 53 10.48 -6.39 5.25
N ARG A 54 10.67 -6.22 6.55
CA ARG A 54 9.97 -5.16 7.33
C ARG A 54 10.37 -3.76 6.88
N ILE A 55 11.62 -3.56 6.46
CA ILE A 55 12.06 -2.29 5.86
C ILE A 55 11.27 -2.02 4.57
N ILE A 56 11.14 -3.01 3.69
CA ILE A 56 10.37 -2.87 2.44
C ILE A 56 8.91 -2.56 2.75
N TRP A 57 8.27 -3.27 3.69
CA TRP A 57 6.91 -2.99 4.13
C TRP A 57 6.74 -1.56 4.66
N ALA A 58 7.70 -1.07 5.42
CA ALA A 58 7.66 0.29 5.92
C ALA A 58 7.71 1.33 4.79
N TYR A 59 8.53 1.11 3.75
CA TYR A 59 8.56 2.00 2.58
C TYR A 59 7.24 2.04 1.81
N LYS A 60 6.47 0.95 1.82
CA LYS A 60 5.15 0.87 1.17
C LYS A 60 4.12 1.82 1.78
N ILE A 61 4.33 2.32 3.00
CA ILE A 61 3.31 3.13 3.71
C ILE A 61 3.85 4.39 4.36
N LEU A 62 5.07 4.39 4.91
CA LEU A 62 5.56 5.51 5.73
C LEU A 62 6.07 6.71 4.93
N PHE A 63 6.43 6.53 3.66
CA PHE A 63 7.15 7.53 2.87
C PHE A 63 6.44 7.88 1.56
N LEU A 64 5.16 7.56 1.40
CA LEU A 64 4.40 7.79 0.17
C LEU A 64 4.32 9.27 -0.22
N ASP A 65 4.29 10.18 0.77
CA ASP A 65 4.26 11.62 0.57
C ASP A 65 5.55 12.20 -0.01
N VAL A 66 6.69 11.54 0.24
CA VAL A 66 8.03 12.04 -0.13
C VAL A 66 8.71 11.23 -1.24
N LEU A 67 8.24 10.02 -1.54
CA LEU A 67 8.81 9.17 -2.58
C LEU A 67 8.56 9.67 -4.00
N PHE A 68 7.48 10.40 -4.22
CA PHE A 68 7.02 10.77 -5.56
C PHE A 68 7.09 12.28 -5.76
N PRO A 69 7.41 12.77 -6.98
CA PRO A 69 7.32 14.18 -7.31
C PRO A 69 5.95 14.78 -6.99
N LEU A 70 5.91 16.08 -6.65
CA LEU A 70 4.65 16.77 -6.32
C LEU A 70 3.64 16.79 -7.46
N SER A 71 4.09 16.68 -8.69
CA SER A 71 3.25 16.59 -9.89
C SER A 71 2.48 15.28 -9.99
N VAL A 72 2.93 14.20 -9.32
CA VAL A 72 2.24 12.92 -9.28
C VAL A 72 1.09 13.02 -8.28
N LYS A 73 -0.14 12.90 -8.80
CA LYS A 73 -1.35 13.06 -8.00
C LYS A 73 -1.89 11.74 -7.45
N ARG A 74 -1.74 10.65 -8.19
CA ARG A 74 -2.27 9.33 -7.80
C ARG A 74 -1.30 8.24 -8.22
N VAL A 75 -1.13 7.26 -7.38
CA VAL A 75 -0.39 6.02 -7.66
C VAL A 75 -1.19 4.81 -7.22
N ILE A 76 -0.95 3.70 -7.87
CA ILE A 76 -1.51 2.39 -7.52
C ILE A 76 -0.34 1.52 -7.11
N PHE A 77 -0.41 0.98 -5.91
CA PHE A 77 0.51 -0.05 -5.47
C PHE A 77 -0.02 -1.42 -5.86
N VAL A 78 0.85 -2.27 -6.37
CA VAL A 78 0.55 -3.67 -6.69
C VAL A 78 1.74 -4.50 -6.25
N ASP A 79 1.52 -5.53 -5.44
CA ASP A 79 2.57 -6.49 -5.07
C ASP A 79 3.07 -7.24 -6.31
N ALA A 80 4.36 -7.56 -6.35
CA ALA A 80 5.01 -8.13 -7.53
C ALA A 80 4.54 -9.55 -7.90
N ASP A 81 3.86 -10.23 -7.00
CA ASP A 81 3.25 -11.56 -7.18
C ASP A 81 1.77 -11.52 -7.58
N GLN A 82 1.22 -10.32 -7.83
CA GLN A 82 -0.17 -10.15 -8.24
C GLN A 82 -0.33 -10.22 -9.76
N VAL A 83 -1.46 -10.77 -10.20
CA VAL A 83 -1.88 -10.78 -11.61
C VAL A 83 -3.04 -9.82 -11.82
N VAL A 84 -2.76 -8.69 -12.47
CA VAL A 84 -3.79 -7.70 -12.80
C VAL A 84 -4.61 -8.18 -13.99
N ARG A 85 -5.93 -8.32 -13.82
CA ARG A 85 -6.86 -8.86 -14.83
C ARG A 85 -7.82 -7.81 -15.41
N ALA A 86 -7.80 -6.58 -14.91
CA ALA A 86 -8.62 -5.45 -15.36
C ALA A 86 -7.75 -4.26 -15.75
N ASP A 87 -8.35 -3.25 -16.36
CA ASP A 87 -7.64 -1.99 -16.67
C ASP A 87 -7.48 -1.16 -15.40
N LEU A 88 -6.24 -0.96 -14.97
CA LEU A 88 -5.92 -0.12 -13.81
C LEU A 88 -6.39 1.34 -13.96
N LYS A 89 -6.76 1.79 -15.17
CA LYS A 89 -7.35 3.10 -15.39
C LYS A 89 -8.63 3.29 -14.56
N GLU A 90 -9.41 2.23 -14.38
CA GLU A 90 -10.61 2.25 -13.54
C GLU A 90 -10.31 2.73 -12.11
N LEU A 91 -9.18 2.27 -11.53
CA LEU A 91 -8.73 2.71 -10.21
C LEU A 91 -8.17 4.14 -10.23
N VAL A 92 -7.54 4.56 -11.33
CA VAL A 92 -7.04 5.93 -11.48
C VAL A 92 -8.18 6.94 -11.53
N GLU A 93 -9.30 6.59 -12.16
CA GLU A 93 -10.47 7.46 -12.35
C GLU A 93 -11.51 7.35 -11.23
N MET A 94 -11.38 6.34 -10.36
CA MET A 94 -12.32 6.09 -9.28
C MET A 94 -12.41 7.26 -8.30
N ASP A 95 -13.61 7.70 -7.98
CA ASP A 95 -13.84 8.69 -6.93
C ASP A 95 -13.64 8.05 -5.55
N LEU A 96 -12.59 8.47 -4.85
CA LEU A 96 -12.30 8.01 -3.50
C LEU A 96 -13.07 8.78 -2.40
N GLN A 97 -14.03 9.61 -2.80
CA GLN A 97 -14.87 10.41 -1.88
C GLN A 97 -14.03 11.23 -0.88
N GLY A 98 -12.96 11.84 -1.38
CA GLY A 98 -12.05 12.66 -0.57
C GLY A 98 -11.14 11.89 0.40
N ARG A 99 -11.13 10.55 0.35
CA ARG A 99 -10.23 9.73 1.17
C ARG A 99 -8.86 9.64 0.50
N PRO A 100 -7.76 9.70 1.29
CA PRO A 100 -6.40 9.67 0.74
C PRO A 100 -5.95 8.28 0.26
N LEU A 101 -6.61 7.23 0.75
CA LEU A 101 -6.25 5.83 0.51
C LEU A 101 -7.47 5.01 0.12
N ALA A 102 -7.27 4.01 -0.73
CA ALA A 102 -8.28 3.02 -1.05
C ALA A 102 -7.67 1.62 -1.08
N TYR A 103 -8.28 0.70 -0.36
CA TYR A 103 -7.85 -0.70 -0.22
C TYR A 103 -9.03 -1.63 -0.42
N THR A 104 -8.78 -2.86 -0.86
CA THR A 104 -9.83 -3.87 -0.89
C THR A 104 -9.99 -4.52 0.49
N PRO A 105 -11.21 -4.62 1.02
CA PRO A 105 -11.47 -5.39 2.22
C PRO A 105 -11.11 -6.87 2.02
N PHE A 106 -10.69 -7.56 3.08
CA PHE A 106 -10.59 -9.01 3.04
C PHE A 106 -11.94 -9.66 2.75
N CYS A 107 -11.91 -10.76 2.02
CA CYS A 107 -13.10 -11.52 1.67
C CYS A 107 -13.87 -11.98 2.92
N ASP A 108 -15.17 -11.77 2.93
CA ASP A 108 -16.06 -12.10 4.04
C ASP A 108 -17.28 -12.94 3.63
N SER A 109 -17.24 -13.56 2.44
CA SER A 109 -18.37 -14.29 1.86
C SER A 109 -18.59 -15.68 2.48
N ARG A 110 -17.52 -16.34 2.96
CA ARG A 110 -17.58 -17.72 3.50
C ARG A 110 -17.54 -17.69 5.02
N LYS A 111 -18.67 -17.95 5.68
CA LYS A 111 -18.77 -17.96 7.16
C LYS A 111 -17.94 -19.05 7.82
N GLU A 112 -17.74 -20.19 7.15
CA GLU A 112 -16.90 -21.29 7.62
C GLU A 112 -15.43 -20.89 7.82
N MET A 113 -15.00 -19.80 7.17
CA MET A 113 -13.66 -19.26 7.30
C MET A 113 -13.50 -18.26 8.46
N ASP A 114 -14.58 -17.93 9.17
CA ASP A 114 -14.54 -16.90 10.22
C ASP A 114 -13.55 -17.22 11.34
N GLY A 115 -13.35 -18.49 11.65
CA GLY A 115 -12.36 -18.93 12.64
C GLY A 115 -10.90 -18.61 12.29
N PHE A 116 -10.61 -18.34 11.01
CA PHE A 116 -9.28 -17.97 10.53
C PHE A 116 -9.12 -16.45 10.36
N ARG A 117 -10.19 -15.68 10.53
CA ARG A 117 -10.22 -14.22 10.36
C ARG A 117 -9.93 -13.54 11.68
N PHE A 118 -8.64 -13.42 12.02
CA PHE A 118 -8.17 -12.85 13.30
C PHE A 118 -8.77 -11.47 13.62
N TRP A 119 -9.16 -10.70 12.59
CA TRP A 119 -9.76 -9.37 12.76
C TRP A 119 -11.23 -9.39 13.20
N LYS A 120 -11.88 -10.56 13.21
CA LYS A 120 -13.27 -10.74 13.66
C LYS A 120 -13.40 -10.97 15.17
N SER A 121 -12.28 -11.08 15.89
CA SER A 121 -12.27 -11.29 17.34
C SER A 121 -11.13 -10.55 18.02
N GLY A 122 -11.18 -10.44 19.34
CA GLY A 122 -10.12 -9.84 20.15
C GLY A 122 -9.80 -8.40 19.78
N TYR A 123 -8.52 -8.06 19.90
CA TYR A 123 -8.03 -6.70 19.71
C TYR A 123 -8.52 -6.01 18.41
N TRP A 124 -8.40 -6.68 17.28
CA TRP A 124 -8.78 -6.09 15.99
C TRP A 124 -10.28 -5.84 15.89
N HIS A 125 -11.10 -6.76 16.33
CA HIS A 125 -12.56 -6.56 16.38
C HIS A 125 -12.92 -5.29 17.16
N ASP A 126 -12.37 -5.14 18.36
CA ASP A 126 -12.65 -4.00 19.23
C ASP A 126 -12.08 -2.70 18.69
N HIS A 127 -10.89 -2.74 18.08
CA HIS A 127 -10.24 -1.58 17.47
C HIS A 127 -10.98 -1.09 16.22
N LEU A 128 -11.38 -2.00 15.33
CA LEU A 128 -12.01 -1.66 14.06
C LEU A 128 -13.41 -1.05 14.23
N LYS A 129 -14.14 -1.42 15.28
CA LYS A 129 -15.50 -0.89 15.56
C LYS A 129 -16.43 -1.00 14.36
N GLY A 130 -16.44 -2.16 13.71
CA GLY A 130 -17.26 -2.44 12.53
C GLY A 130 -16.70 -1.97 11.20
N LYS A 131 -15.53 -1.31 11.15
CA LYS A 131 -14.84 -1.04 9.89
C LYS A 131 -14.21 -2.32 9.35
N PRO A 132 -14.11 -2.47 8.01
CA PRO A 132 -13.44 -3.62 7.42
C PRO A 132 -11.94 -3.63 7.72
N TYR A 133 -11.36 -4.82 7.76
CA TYR A 133 -9.93 -5.03 7.70
C TYR A 133 -9.52 -5.23 6.24
N HIS A 134 -8.52 -4.48 5.77
CA HIS A 134 -8.14 -4.40 4.36
C HIS A 134 -6.82 -5.13 4.10
N ILE A 135 -6.68 -5.65 2.87
CA ILE A 135 -5.44 -6.28 2.39
C ILE A 135 -4.52 -5.25 1.73
N SER A 136 -3.20 -5.42 1.88
CA SER A 136 -2.17 -4.51 1.33
C SER A 136 -1.61 -4.93 -0.05
N ALA A 137 -2.20 -5.94 -0.71
CA ALA A 137 -1.69 -6.47 -1.97
C ALA A 137 -1.90 -5.54 -3.17
N LEU A 138 -2.99 -4.78 -3.16
CA LEU A 138 -3.30 -3.72 -4.13
C LEU A 138 -4.02 -2.59 -3.41
N TYR A 139 -3.53 -1.36 -3.62
CA TYR A 139 -4.19 -0.18 -3.09
C TYR A 139 -3.90 1.07 -3.92
N VAL A 140 -4.78 2.06 -3.79
CA VAL A 140 -4.70 3.35 -4.48
C VAL A 140 -4.37 4.43 -3.47
N ILE A 141 -3.44 5.31 -3.84
CA ILE A 141 -3.06 6.47 -3.05
C ILE A 141 -3.39 7.73 -3.85
N ASP A 142 -4.30 8.56 -3.35
CA ASP A 142 -4.45 9.93 -3.81
C ASP A 142 -3.37 10.78 -3.12
N LEU A 143 -2.21 10.93 -3.75
CA LEU A 143 -1.06 11.63 -3.19
C LEU A 143 -1.34 13.11 -2.92
N HIS A 144 -2.21 13.72 -3.71
CA HIS A 144 -2.62 15.10 -3.47
C HIS A 144 -3.36 15.21 -2.14
N ARG A 145 -4.40 14.39 -1.96
CA ARG A 145 -5.17 14.35 -0.72
C ARG A 145 -4.35 13.85 0.47
N TYR A 146 -3.51 12.83 0.25
CA TYR A 146 -2.63 12.26 1.25
C TYR A 146 -1.69 13.31 1.87
N ARG A 147 -1.11 14.18 1.02
CA ARG A 147 -0.27 15.30 1.46
C ARG A 147 -1.07 16.39 2.14
N GLN A 148 -2.25 16.74 1.62
CA GLN A 148 -3.13 17.77 2.22
C GLN A 148 -3.54 17.46 3.66
N VAL A 149 -3.81 16.20 3.96
CA VAL A 149 -4.24 15.77 5.30
C VAL A 149 -3.07 15.30 6.18
N ALA A 150 -1.83 15.48 5.73
CA ALA A 150 -0.62 15.05 6.43
C ALA A 150 -0.68 13.55 6.83
N ALA A 151 -1.23 12.69 5.95
CA ALA A 151 -1.40 11.28 6.24
C ALA A 151 -0.06 10.58 6.52
N GLY A 152 1.02 10.95 5.82
CA GLY A 152 2.37 10.44 6.06
C GLY A 152 2.85 10.70 7.48
N ASP A 153 2.61 11.90 8.02
CA ASP A 153 2.98 12.23 9.40
C ASP A 153 2.16 11.42 10.40
N ALA A 154 0.85 11.26 10.14
CA ALA A 154 -0.02 10.42 10.96
C ALA A 154 0.48 8.97 11.02
N PHE A 155 0.85 8.37 9.87
CA PHE A 155 1.40 7.01 9.83
C PHE A 155 2.75 6.91 10.54
N ARG A 156 3.67 7.85 10.33
CA ARG A 156 4.96 7.86 11.01
C ARG A 156 4.81 8.00 12.52
N TYR A 157 3.85 8.83 12.98
CA TYR A 157 3.53 8.95 14.40
C TYR A 157 3.00 7.62 14.99
N GLN A 158 2.00 7.02 14.36
CA GLN A 158 1.46 5.73 14.81
C GLN A 158 2.51 4.62 14.78
N TYR A 159 3.32 4.58 13.73
CA TYR A 159 4.45 3.66 13.64
C TYR A 159 5.44 3.84 14.79
N ALA A 160 5.84 5.08 15.10
CA ALA A 160 6.78 5.36 16.19
C ALA A 160 6.23 4.96 17.57
N MET A 161 4.92 5.06 17.75
CA MET A 161 4.27 4.62 19.00
C MET A 161 4.18 3.10 19.09
N LEU A 162 3.73 2.43 18.03
CA LEU A 162 3.46 0.99 18.01
C LEU A 162 4.77 0.18 17.94
N SER A 163 5.78 0.64 17.21
CA SER A 163 7.06 -0.09 17.07
C SER A 163 7.91 -0.15 18.33
N ARG A 164 7.46 0.46 19.43
CA ARG A 164 8.07 0.28 20.77
C ARG A 164 7.82 -1.13 21.30
N ASP A 165 6.72 -1.77 20.91
CA ASP A 165 6.43 -3.16 21.19
C ASP A 165 6.85 -4.01 19.98
N PRO A 166 7.83 -4.92 20.11
CA PRO A 166 8.29 -5.76 19.02
C PRO A 166 7.22 -6.73 18.50
N ASN A 167 6.16 -7.00 19.29
CA ASN A 167 5.06 -7.88 18.90
C ASN A 167 3.95 -7.13 18.14
N SER A 168 4.00 -5.81 18.09
CA SER A 168 3.03 -5.03 17.31
C SER A 168 3.37 -4.98 15.82
N LEU A 169 2.38 -4.68 14.99
CA LEU A 169 2.54 -4.53 13.54
C LEU A 169 3.22 -5.77 12.89
N SER A 170 2.72 -6.96 13.17
CA SER A 170 3.27 -8.20 12.62
C SER A 170 3.30 -8.19 11.10
N ASN A 171 2.26 -7.62 10.45
CA ASN A 171 2.18 -7.34 9.03
C ASN A 171 2.20 -5.82 8.82
N LEU A 172 3.36 -5.20 8.98
CA LEU A 172 3.51 -3.75 9.12
C LEU A 172 2.77 -2.91 8.07
N ASP A 173 2.90 -3.25 6.79
CA ASP A 173 2.27 -2.50 5.68
C ASP A 173 0.75 -2.71 5.59
N GLN A 174 0.24 -3.75 6.22
CA GLN A 174 -1.19 -4.07 6.29
C GLN A 174 -1.79 -3.61 7.62
N ASP A 175 -1.14 -3.92 8.74
CA ASP A 175 -1.65 -3.58 10.07
C ASP A 175 -1.71 -2.08 10.31
N LEU A 176 -0.68 -1.34 9.88
CA LEU A 176 -0.60 0.10 10.15
C LEU A 176 -1.73 0.91 9.51
N PRO A 177 -2.08 0.74 8.23
CA PRO A 177 -3.24 1.41 7.64
C PRO A 177 -4.56 1.02 8.31
N ASN A 178 -4.74 -0.26 8.61
CA ASN A 178 -5.95 -0.75 9.29
C ASN A 178 -6.06 -0.20 10.72
N PHE A 179 -4.94 -0.06 11.42
CA PHE A 179 -4.91 0.59 12.74
C PHE A 179 -5.28 2.08 12.63
N ALA A 180 -4.66 2.79 11.69
CA ALA A 180 -4.81 4.24 11.57
C ALA A 180 -6.07 4.69 10.82
N GLN A 181 -6.93 3.79 10.32
CA GLN A 181 -8.08 4.15 9.47
C GLN A 181 -9.14 5.02 10.15
N HIS A 182 -9.10 5.16 11.47
CA HIS A 182 -9.93 6.13 12.19
C HIS A 182 -9.45 7.57 12.02
N GLN A 183 -8.15 7.76 11.83
CA GLN A 183 -7.51 9.06 11.63
C GLN A 183 -7.27 9.35 10.15
N VAL A 184 -6.78 8.34 9.40
CA VAL A 184 -6.55 8.39 7.96
C VAL A 184 -7.56 7.48 7.27
N PRO A 185 -8.72 7.99 6.83
CA PRO A 185 -9.82 7.17 6.36
C PRO A 185 -9.46 6.45 5.05
N ILE A 186 -9.87 5.18 4.97
CA ILE A 186 -9.71 4.32 3.81
C ILE A 186 -11.03 4.24 3.04
N PHE A 187 -10.97 4.36 1.71
CA PHE A 187 -12.06 3.99 0.82
C PHE A 187 -12.00 2.48 0.57
N ALA A 188 -13.09 1.78 0.83
CA ALA A 188 -13.19 0.35 0.52
C ALA A 188 -13.39 0.17 -0.99
N LEU A 189 -12.39 -0.38 -1.66
CA LEU A 189 -12.49 -0.74 -3.07
C LEU A 189 -13.52 -1.86 -3.27
N PRO A 190 -14.18 -1.93 -4.43
CA PRO A 190 -15.04 -3.06 -4.78
C PRO A 190 -14.32 -4.40 -4.65
N GLN A 191 -15.05 -5.44 -4.25
CA GLN A 191 -14.48 -6.76 -3.92
C GLN A 191 -13.85 -7.46 -5.13
N GLU A 192 -14.27 -7.12 -6.36
CA GLU A 192 -13.69 -7.66 -7.60
C GLU A 192 -12.21 -7.32 -7.80
N TRP A 193 -11.65 -6.37 -7.03
CA TRP A 193 -10.22 -6.06 -7.00
C TRP A 193 -9.39 -7.00 -6.09
N LEU A 194 -10.05 -7.97 -5.48
CA LEU A 194 -9.40 -9.04 -4.73
C LEU A 194 -10.08 -10.37 -5.06
N TRP A 195 -9.29 -11.32 -5.57
CA TRP A 195 -9.77 -12.68 -5.76
C TRP A 195 -10.09 -13.31 -4.40
N CYS A 196 -11.32 -13.82 -4.26
CA CYS A 196 -11.78 -14.53 -3.09
C CYS A 196 -12.00 -16.02 -3.44
N GLU A 197 -11.32 -16.90 -2.75
CA GLU A 197 -11.54 -18.34 -2.85
C GLU A 197 -12.77 -18.81 -2.06
#